data_f5d3ce34ee3549012541f4fd6672e88e
#
_entry.id   f5d3ce34ee3549012541f4fd6672e88e
#
_cell.length_a   1.000
_cell.length_b   1.000
_cell.length_c   1.000
_cell.angle_alpha   90.00
_cell.angle_beta   90.00
_cell.angle_gamma   90.00
#
_symmetry.space_group_name_H-M   'P 1'
#
loop_
_entity.id
_entity.type
_entity.pdbx_description
1 polymer ?
#
loop_
_entity_poly.entity_id
_entity_poly.type
_entity_poly.pdbx_seq_one_letter_code
_entity_poly.pdbx_strand_id
1 'polypeptide(L)'
;YYGQNVISKNLIIANRKELLNGNGFVLGVSGSGKSFTAKREMVNLALSTDDDIIIIDPESEYRPLIEGLGGEVVNISATSPNHINAMDMEQGYGDGENPVVLKSEFLLSLCEQLMGDRLLSAKEKSIIDRCTANVYRDYIREGYRGSVPSLQDFYAELLRQSEPEARDVALAIELFTEGSLNTFAKPTNVDTDARILCYDIRDLGKQLLPVGMLVVLDSVFNRVIRNRALGRNTWVYIDEIYLLFQHEYSANFLFTLWKRVRKYGACCTGLTQNVEVRPDRVLCKAA
;
A
#
# COMPACT_ATOMS: atom_id res chain seq x y z
N TYR A 1 5.53 -25.33 -5.72
CA TYR A 1 5.75 -25.79 -7.10
C TYR A 1 5.50 -24.65 -8.07
N TYR A 2 6.52 -24.29 -8.85
CA TYR A 2 6.46 -23.16 -9.80
C TYR A 2 6.38 -23.59 -11.26
N GLY A 3 6.73 -24.83 -11.57
CA GLY A 3 6.68 -25.35 -12.93
C GLY A 3 7.71 -26.43 -13.17
N GLN A 4 8.08 -26.64 -14.43
CA GLN A 4 9.14 -27.54 -14.86
C GLN A 4 10.21 -26.76 -15.60
N ASN A 5 11.46 -27.10 -15.34
CA ASN A 5 12.59 -26.57 -16.11
C ASN A 5 12.45 -26.98 -17.58
N VAL A 6 12.57 -26.03 -18.49
CA VAL A 6 12.35 -26.25 -19.93
C VAL A 6 13.33 -27.27 -20.51
N ILE A 7 14.57 -27.28 -20.01
CA ILE A 7 15.65 -28.15 -20.51
C ILE A 7 15.63 -29.50 -19.79
N SER A 8 15.77 -29.49 -18.45
CA SER A 8 15.94 -30.74 -17.67
C SER A 8 14.60 -31.44 -17.36
N LYS A 9 13.45 -30.79 -17.57
CA LYS A 9 12.12 -31.26 -17.19
C LYS A 9 11.93 -31.53 -15.69
N ASN A 10 12.89 -31.17 -14.87
CA ASN A 10 12.78 -31.29 -13.42
C ASN A 10 11.73 -30.32 -12.86
N LEU A 11 11.07 -30.74 -11.80
CA LEU A 11 10.13 -29.89 -11.07
C LEU A 11 10.87 -28.72 -10.40
N ILE A 12 10.34 -27.52 -10.52
CA ILE A 12 10.82 -26.33 -9.81
C ILE A 12 9.98 -26.18 -8.56
N ILE A 13 10.57 -26.51 -7.42
CA ILE A 13 9.96 -26.37 -6.10
C ILE A 13 10.89 -25.47 -5.29
N ALA A 14 10.35 -24.40 -4.73
CA ALA A 14 11.09 -23.48 -3.87
C ALA A 14 10.21 -22.99 -2.72
N ASN A 15 10.83 -22.80 -1.57
CA ASN A 15 10.24 -22.08 -0.45
C ASN A 15 10.79 -20.65 -0.46
N ARG A 16 9.97 -19.69 -0.80
CA ARG A 16 10.40 -18.28 -0.91
C ARG A 16 10.87 -17.70 0.42
N LYS A 17 10.37 -18.22 1.55
CA LYS A 17 10.81 -17.78 2.89
C LYS A 17 12.28 -18.16 3.19
N GLU A 18 12.82 -19.14 2.50
CA GLU A 18 14.23 -19.59 2.64
C GLU A 18 15.19 -18.87 1.68
N LEU A 19 14.65 -18.10 0.74
CA LEU A 19 15.47 -17.33 -0.19
C LEU A 19 16.06 -16.09 0.51
N LEU A 20 17.19 -15.61 -0.01
CA LEU A 20 17.81 -14.36 0.44
C LEU A 20 16.84 -13.17 0.31
N ASN A 21 15.97 -13.22 -0.68
CA ASN A 21 14.85 -12.28 -0.86
C ASN A 21 13.62 -13.07 -1.30
N GLY A 22 12.58 -13.07 -0.47
CA GLY A 22 11.30 -13.73 -0.76
C GLY A 22 10.39 -12.94 -1.69
N ASN A 23 10.73 -11.70 -2.04
CA ASN A 23 9.95 -10.90 -2.95
C ASN A 23 10.07 -11.39 -4.40
N GLY A 24 9.06 -11.14 -5.22
CA GLY A 24 9.05 -11.58 -6.61
C GLY A 24 8.14 -10.76 -7.51
N PHE A 25 8.30 -10.97 -8.81
CA PHE A 25 7.42 -10.39 -9.83
C PHE A 25 6.86 -11.49 -10.73
N VAL A 26 5.60 -11.35 -11.09
CA VAL A 26 4.94 -12.14 -12.13
C VAL A 26 4.70 -11.21 -13.32
N LEU A 27 5.50 -11.40 -14.36
CA LEU A 27 5.49 -10.57 -15.56
C LEU A 27 4.83 -11.34 -16.70
N GLY A 28 3.97 -10.71 -17.47
CA GLY A 28 3.37 -11.32 -18.63
C GLY A 28 2.26 -10.46 -19.23
N VAL A 29 2.04 -10.62 -20.52
CA VAL A 29 0.96 -9.94 -21.25
C VAL A 29 -0.42 -10.40 -20.77
N SER A 30 -1.46 -9.66 -21.15
CA SER A 30 -2.85 -10.08 -20.87
C SER A 30 -3.11 -11.50 -21.37
N GLY A 31 -3.82 -12.30 -20.60
CA GLY A 31 -4.13 -13.70 -20.94
C GLY A 31 -2.97 -14.70 -20.78
N SER A 32 -1.77 -14.27 -20.35
CA SER A 32 -0.62 -15.17 -20.17
C SER A 32 -0.69 -16.06 -18.92
N GLY A 33 -1.69 -15.88 -18.06
CA GLY A 33 -1.88 -16.66 -16.83
C GLY A 33 -1.21 -16.07 -15.59
N LYS A 34 -0.89 -14.77 -15.57
CA LYS A 34 -0.32 -14.09 -14.39
C LYS A 34 -1.16 -14.30 -13.12
N SER A 35 -2.42 -13.85 -13.19
CA SER A 35 -3.35 -13.97 -12.06
C SER A 35 -3.60 -15.43 -11.67
N PHE A 36 -3.64 -16.35 -12.66
CA PHE A 36 -3.74 -17.78 -12.39
C PHE A 36 -2.54 -18.32 -11.62
N THR A 37 -1.33 -17.90 -11.99
CA THR A 37 -0.10 -18.30 -11.29
C THR A 37 -0.11 -17.82 -9.83
N ALA A 38 -0.50 -16.55 -9.59
CA ALA A 38 -0.64 -16.01 -8.24
C ALA A 38 -1.74 -16.73 -7.44
N LYS A 39 -2.91 -16.95 -8.04
CA LYS A 39 -4.02 -17.68 -7.41
C LYS A 39 -3.62 -19.08 -6.97
N ARG A 40 -2.85 -19.80 -7.81
CA ARG A 40 -2.32 -21.13 -7.45
C ARG A 40 -1.38 -21.08 -6.26
N GLU A 41 -0.50 -20.07 -6.17
CA GLU A 41 0.38 -19.89 -5.01
C GLU A 41 -0.45 -19.58 -3.75
N MET A 42 -1.42 -18.68 -3.84
CA MET A 42 -2.32 -18.32 -2.74
C MET A 42 -3.08 -19.54 -2.19
N VAL A 43 -3.64 -20.37 -3.08
CA VAL A 43 -4.33 -21.62 -2.66
C VAL A 43 -3.38 -22.53 -1.89
N ASN A 44 -2.17 -22.73 -2.44
CA ASN A 44 -1.18 -23.58 -1.78
C ASN A 44 -0.80 -23.05 -0.39
N LEU A 45 -0.59 -21.75 -0.26
CA LEU A 45 -0.28 -21.09 1.01
C LEU A 45 -1.46 -21.20 2.00
N ALA A 46 -2.67 -20.95 1.53
CA ALA A 46 -3.88 -21.00 2.34
C ALA A 46 -4.10 -22.40 2.96
N LEU A 47 -3.77 -23.46 2.19
CA LEU A 47 -3.97 -24.85 2.60
C LEU A 47 -2.79 -25.45 3.38
N SER A 48 -1.58 -24.90 3.23
CA SER A 48 -0.37 -25.50 3.80
C SER A 48 0.30 -24.70 4.91
N THR A 49 -0.16 -23.46 5.17
CA THR A 49 0.42 -22.56 6.18
C THR A 49 -0.67 -21.82 6.95
N ASP A 50 -0.29 -21.23 8.09
CA ASP A 50 -1.11 -20.27 8.84
C ASP A 50 -0.69 -18.80 8.57
N ASP A 51 0.12 -18.58 7.54
CA ASP A 51 0.59 -17.26 7.14
C ASP A 51 -0.59 -16.39 6.68
N ASP A 52 -0.50 -15.09 6.87
CA ASP A 52 -1.48 -14.13 6.34
C ASP A 52 -1.28 -13.94 4.83
N ILE A 53 -2.37 -13.82 4.09
CA ILE A 53 -2.38 -13.58 2.64
C ILE A 53 -3.18 -12.31 2.38
N ILE A 54 -2.54 -11.29 1.82
CA ILE A 54 -3.15 -10.00 1.55
C ILE A 54 -3.01 -9.67 0.07
N ILE A 55 -4.11 -9.28 -0.55
CA ILE A 55 -4.18 -8.94 -1.97
C ILE A 55 -4.66 -7.51 -2.15
N ILE A 56 -3.99 -6.75 -3.02
CA ILE A 56 -4.44 -5.47 -3.55
C ILE A 56 -4.92 -5.73 -4.98
N ASP A 57 -6.23 -5.59 -5.20
CA ASP A 57 -6.94 -6.03 -6.41
C ASP A 57 -7.64 -4.84 -7.10
N PRO A 58 -6.99 -4.17 -8.05
CA PRO A 58 -7.59 -3.07 -8.80
C PRO A 58 -8.54 -3.53 -9.93
N GLU A 59 -8.55 -4.83 -10.26
CA GLU A 59 -9.35 -5.38 -11.35
C GLU A 59 -10.51 -6.26 -10.87
N SER A 60 -10.64 -6.50 -9.55
CA SER A 60 -11.66 -7.38 -8.95
C SER A 60 -11.63 -8.82 -9.45
N GLU A 61 -10.42 -9.35 -9.68
CA GLU A 61 -10.23 -10.71 -10.21
C GLU A 61 -10.16 -11.80 -9.13
N TYR A 62 -9.88 -11.45 -7.87
CA TYR A 62 -9.57 -12.43 -6.81
C TYR A 62 -10.75 -12.77 -5.92
N ARG A 63 -11.83 -11.98 -5.93
CA ARG A 63 -13.02 -12.16 -5.07
C ARG A 63 -13.51 -13.61 -4.97
N PRO A 64 -13.80 -14.34 -6.09
CA PRO A 64 -14.33 -15.69 -5.99
C PRO A 64 -13.38 -16.68 -5.30
N LEU A 65 -12.07 -16.47 -5.47
CA LEU A 65 -11.06 -17.29 -4.83
C LEU A 65 -11.01 -17.04 -3.33
N ILE A 66 -10.99 -15.76 -2.94
CA ILE A 66 -10.84 -15.36 -1.55
C ILE A 66 -12.06 -15.80 -0.73
N GLU A 67 -13.27 -15.58 -1.24
CA GLU A 67 -14.51 -16.07 -0.63
C GLU A 67 -14.53 -17.59 -0.52
N GLY A 68 -14.07 -18.31 -1.57
CA GLY A 68 -13.95 -19.77 -1.57
C GLY A 68 -12.93 -20.33 -0.58
N LEU A 69 -11.95 -19.54 -0.17
CA LEU A 69 -10.97 -19.87 0.88
C LEU A 69 -11.41 -19.42 2.28
N GLY A 70 -12.61 -18.84 2.42
CA GLY A 70 -13.12 -18.32 3.68
C GLY A 70 -12.44 -17.01 4.12
N GLY A 71 -11.86 -16.28 3.17
CA GLY A 71 -11.26 -14.97 3.40
C GLY A 71 -12.25 -13.81 3.26
N GLU A 72 -11.79 -12.62 3.57
CA GLU A 72 -12.54 -11.37 3.54
C GLU A 72 -12.22 -10.56 2.29
N VAL A 73 -13.25 -9.96 1.67
CA VAL A 73 -13.10 -9.03 0.55
C VAL A 73 -13.64 -7.66 0.95
N VAL A 74 -12.74 -6.70 1.15
CA VAL A 74 -13.06 -5.32 1.47
C VAL A 74 -13.15 -4.52 0.17
N ASN A 75 -14.39 -4.18 -0.24
CA ASN A 75 -14.60 -3.28 -1.37
C ASN A 75 -14.47 -1.83 -0.91
N ILE A 76 -13.58 -1.08 -1.54
CA ILE A 76 -13.35 0.34 -1.28
C ILE A 76 -13.69 1.12 -2.54
N SER A 77 -14.60 2.08 -2.43
CA SER A 77 -14.99 2.97 -3.51
C SER A 77 -15.42 4.33 -2.96
N ALA A 78 -15.61 5.30 -3.85
CA ALA A 78 -16.11 6.62 -3.44
C ALA A 78 -17.50 6.58 -2.80
N THR A 79 -18.30 5.53 -3.08
CA THR A 79 -19.68 5.36 -2.58
C THR A 79 -19.85 4.21 -1.61
N SER A 80 -18.80 3.43 -1.37
CA SER A 80 -18.82 2.32 -0.40
C SER A 80 -18.98 2.84 1.02
N PRO A 81 -19.66 2.11 1.91
CA PRO A 81 -19.64 2.39 3.35
C PRO A 81 -18.29 2.06 3.99
N ASN A 82 -17.41 1.35 3.28
CA ASN A 82 -16.10 0.92 3.77
C ASN A 82 -15.06 2.02 3.59
N HIS A 83 -14.31 2.29 4.65
CA HIS A 83 -13.29 3.33 4.68
C HIS A 83 -11.99 2.81 5.27
N ILE A 84 -10.89 3.32 4.75
CA ILE A 84 -9.54 3.17 5.31
C ILE A 84 -8.98 4.58 5.50
N ASN A 85 -8.61 4.90 6.72
CA ASN A 85 -8.00 6.18 7.04
C ASN A 85 -6.55 6.21 6.52
N ALA A 86 -6.25 7.11 5.60
CA ALA A 86 -4.89 7.29 5.09
C ALA A 86 -3.88 7.68 6.19
N MET A 87 -4.38 8.18 7.32
CA MET A 87 -3.57 8.62 8.44
C MET A 87 -3.39 7.53 9.52
N ASP A 88 -3.88 6.30 9.33
CA ASP A 88 -3.71 5.24 10.32
C ASP A 88 -2.22 5.02 10.63
N MET A 89 -1.91 4.96 11.92
CA MET A 89 -0.59 4.69 12.46
C MET A 89 -0.73 3.92 13.77
N GLU A 90 -0.16 2.74 13.83
CA GLU A 90 -0.13 1.91 15.04
C GLU A 90 1.19 2.06 15.80
N GLN A 91 1.19 1.65 17.06
CA GLN A 91 2.42 1.53 17.84
C GLN A 91 3.37 0.54 17.16
N GLY A 92 4.62 0.95 16.94
CA GLY A 92 5.62 0.15 16.22
C GLY A 92 5.73 0.47 14.72
N TYR A 93 4.87 1.35 14.19
CA TYR A 93 5.06 1.90 12.85
C TYR A 93 6.49 2.44 12.72
N GLY A 94 7.25 1.89 11.80
CA GLY A 94 8.63 2.31 11.57
C GLY A 94 9.72 1.41 12.16
N ASP A 95 9.41 0.40 12.98
CA ASP A 95 10.37 -0.60 13.49
C ASP A 95 11.70 0.01 13.99
N GLY A 96 11.60 0.99 14.89
CA GLY A 96 12.75 1.69 15.47
C GLY A 96 13.21 2.93 14.68
N GLU A 97 12.65 3.20 13.52
CA GLU A 97 12.76 4.50 12.87
C GLU A 97 11.70 5.48 13.42
N ASN A 98 11.90 6.77 13.19
CA ASN A 98 10.90 7.76 13.60
C ASN A 98 9.61 7.57 12.78
N PRO A 99 8.49 7.18 13.40
CA PRO A 99 7.24 6.90 12.69
C PRO A 99 6.70 8.14 11.96
N VAL A 100 6.95 9.32 12.47
CA VAL A 100 6.52 10.59 11.84
C VAL A 100 7.24 10.82 10.53
N VAL A 101 8.54 10.50 10.45
CA VAL A 101 9.31 10.65 9.19
C VAL A 101 8.73 9.75 8.10
N LEU A 102 8.43 8.48 8.43
CA LEU A 102 7.84 7.55 7.47
C LEU A 102 6.44 7.98 7.03
N LYS A 103 5.65 8.48 7.96
CA LYS A 103 4.31 8.97 7.64
C LYS A 103 4.36 10.27 6.84
N SER A 104 5.37 11.10 7.08
CA SER A 104 5.65 12.29 6.27
C SER A 104 6.00 11.90 4.82
N GLU A 105 6.86 10.90 4.62
CA GLU A 105 7.19 10.37 3.29
C GLU A 105 5.93 9.81 2.57
N PHE A 106 5.07 9.13 3.31
CA PHE A 106 3.78 8.66 2.79
C PHE A 106 2.88 9.83 2.39
N LEU A 107 2.72 10.86 3.25
CA LEU A 107 1.87 12.01 2.95
C LEU A 107 2.43 12.88 1.82
N LEU A 108 3.75 12.99 1.69
CA LEU A 108 4.37 13.61 0.52
C LEU A 108 3.96 12.87 -0.77
N SER A 109 4.02 11.53 -0.76
CA SER A 109 3.59 10.69 -1.88
C SER A 109 2.09 10.86 -2.19
N LEU A 110 1.28 10.90 -1.15
CA LEU A 110 -0.17 11.08 -1.25
C LEU A 110 -0.52 12.45 -1.83
N CYS A 111 0.05 13.52 -1.30
CA CYS A 111 -0.18 14.89 -1.79
C CYS A 111 0.27 15.04 -3.24
N GLU A 112 1.42 14.46 -3.64
CA GLU A 112 1.88 14.50 -5.02
C GLU A 112 0.87 13.84 -5.98
N GLN A 113 0.32 12.69 -5.59
CA GLN A 113 -0.72 12.04 -6.40
C GLN A 113 -2.03 12.84 -6.46
N LEU A 114 -2.45 13.43 -5.33
CA LEU A 114 -3.68 14.22 -5.27
C LEU A 114 -3.58 15.55 -6.04
N MET A 115 -2.37 16.11 -6.12
CA MET A 115 -2.09 17.36 -6.85
C MET A 115 -1.85 17.15 -8.36
N GLY A 116 -1.91 15.91 -8.85
CA GLY A 116 -1.70 15.55 -10.25
C GLY A 116 -0.22 15.53 -10.64
N ASP A 117 0.08 15.88 -11.89
CA ASP A 117 1.44 15.76 -12.46
C ASP A 117 2.44 16.82 -11.94
N ARG A 118 2.05 17.66 -11.00
CA ARG A 118 2.89 18.73 -10.46
C ARG A 118 3.76 18.21 -9.31
N LEU A 119 5.07 18.34 -9.45
CA LEU A 119 6.01 18.06 -8.37
C LEU A 119 5.86 19.08 -7.24
N LEU A 120 5.94 18.59 -6.00
CA LEU A 120 5.97 19.43 -4.81
C LEU A 120 7.26 20.24 -4.75
N SER A 121 7.13 21.54 -4.50
CA SER A 121 8.26 22.43 -4.23
C SER A 121 8.91 22.13 -2.88
N ALA A 122 10.15 22.58 -2.67
CA ALA A 122 10.83 22.41 -1.38
C ALA A 122 10.06 23.02 -0.20
N LYS A 123 9.36 24.15 -0.44
CA LYS A 123 8.53 24.79 0.58
C LYS A 123 7.31 23.95 0.94
N GLU A 124 6.58 23.43 -0.04
CA GLU A 124 5.44 22.56 0.18
C GLU A 124 5.83 21.28 0.93
N LYS A 125 6.97 20.67 0.57
CA LYS A 125 7.51 19.52 1.29
C LYS A 125 7.76 19.81 2.76
N SER A 126 8.40 20.94 3.08
CA SER A 126 8.66 21.36 4.45
C SER A 126 7.39 21.64 5.24
N ILE A 127 6.35 22.18 4.57
CA ILE A 127 5.04 22.44 5.18
C ILE A 127 4.33 21.12 5.48
N ILE A 128 4.27 20.20 4.52
CA ILE A 128 3.65 18.88 4.68
C ILE A 128 4.31 18.11 5.83
N ASP A 129 5.64 18.08 5.88
CA ASP A 129 6.41 17.42 6.94
C ASP A 129 6.09 18.03 8.33
N ARG A 130 6.11 19.34 8.45
CA ARG A 130 5.77 20.06 9.68
C ARG A 130 4.33 19.80 10.12
N CYS A 131 3.36 19.86 9.21
CA CYS A 131 1.96 19.60 9.51
C CYS A 131 1.76 18.15 9.95
N THR A 132 2.44 17.20 9.30
CA THR A 132 2.43 15.79 9.72
C THR A 132 2.90 15.64 11.16
N ALA A 133 4.05 16.23 11.51
CA ALA A 133 4.57 16.19 12.87
C ALA A 133 3.60 16.82 13.90
N ASN A 134 2.96 17.92 13.54
CA ASN A 134 1.99 18.59 14.40
C ASN A 134 0.75 17.74 14.68
N VAL A 135 0.18 17.14 13.65
CA VAL A 135 -1.06 16.34 13.74
C VAL A 135 -0.85 15.08 14.60
N TYR A 136 0.30 14.43 14.49
CA TYR A 136 0.59 13.21 15.27
C TYR A 136 1.14 13.47 16.66
N ARG A 137 1.53 14.71 17.01
CA ARG A 137 2.21 15.05 18.28
C ARG A 137 1.49 14.53 19.51
N ASP A 138 0.21 14.83 19.63
CA ASP A 138 -0.56 14.47 20.81
C ASP A 138 -0.87 12.97 20.83
N TYR A 139 -1.24 12.39 19.69
CA TYR A 139 -1.49 10.96 19.54
C TYR A 139 -0.29 10.10 19.95
N ILE A 140 0.92 10.49 19.54
CA ILE A 140 2.16 9.78 19.91
C ILE A 140 2.49 10.00 21.39
N ARG A 141 2.35 11.25 21.89
CA ARG A 141 2.59 11.58 23.32
C ARG A 141 1.68 10.77 24.24
N GLU A 142 0.46 10.49 23.83
CA GLU A 142 -0.51 9.68 24.58
C GLU A 142 -0.31 8.17 24.37
N GLY A 143 0.78 7.76 23.74
CA GLY A 143 1.13 6.35 23.53
C GLY A 143 0.24 5.63 22.53
N TYR A 144 -0.15 6.31 21.47
CA TYR A 144 -1.03 5.80 20.40
C TYR A 144 -2.43 5.42 20.91
N ARG A 145 -2.93 6.17 21.88
CA ARG A 145 -4.27 6.01 22.47
C ARG A 145 -5.18 7.15 22.03
N GLY A 146 -6.46 6.84 21.87
CA GLY A 146 -7.44 7.83 21.44
C GLY A 146 -7.73 7.77 19.94
N SER A 147 -8.27 8.86 19.39
CA SER A 147 -8.61 8.94 17.97
C SER A 147 -7.35 9.10 17.12
N VAL A 148 -7.18 8.21 16.17
CA VAL A 148 -6.14 8.37 15.14
C VAL A 148 -6.44 9.62 14.33
N PRO A 149 -5.45 10.49 14.07
CA PRO A 149 -5.64 11.62 13.17
C PRO A 149 -6.18 11.20 11.80
N SER A 150 -6.90 12.10 11.15
CA SER A 150 -7.46 11.91 9.81
C SER A 150 -6.87 12.89 8.80
N LEU A 151 -7.14 12.68 7.51
CA LEU A 151 -6.78 13.68 6.49
C LEU A 151 -7.53 15.01 6.70
N GLN A 152 -8.67 15.01 7.37
CA GLN A 152 -9.37 16.25 7.75
C GLN A 152 -8.56 17.03 8.80
N ASP A 153 -7.95 16.33 9.77
CA ASP A 153 -7.07 16.97 10.77
C ASP A 153 -5.82 17.55 10.10
N PHE A 154 -5.26 16.83 9.14
CA PHE A 154 -4.12 17.30 8.36
C PHE A 154 -4.48 18.53 7.50
N TYR A 155 -5.64 18.52 6.84
CA TYR A 155 -6.18 19.66 6.10
C TYR A 155 -6.38 20.88 6.99
N ALA A 156 -7.00 20.70 8.15
CA ALA A 156 -7.19 21.75 9.13
C ALA A 156 -5.85 22.33 9.62
N GLU A 157 -4.84 21.50 9.80
CA GLU A 157 -3.51 21.93 10.21
C GLU A 157 -2.80 22.72 9.09
N LEU A 158 -2.96 22.34 7.81
CA LEU A 158 -2.47 23.13 6.67
C LEU A 158 -3.08 24.53 6.65
N LEU A 159 -4.39 24.65 6.90
CA LEU A 159 -5.08 25.95 6.94
C LEU A 159 -4.65 26.85 8.11
N ARG A 160 -4.07 26.29 9.17
CA ARG A 160 -3.50 27.05 10.30
C ARG A 160 -2.13 27.67 10.01
N GLN A 161 -1.45 27.19 8.95
CA GLN A 161 -0.14 27.72 8.58
C GLN A 161 -0.30 29.11 7.95
N SER A 162 0.69 29.98 8.14
CA SER A 162 0.68 31.36 7.63
C SER A 162 1.13 31.48 6.19
N GLU A 163 1.83 30.48 5.68
CA GLU A 163 2.42 30.49 4.35
C GLU A 163 1.37 30.27 3.25
N PRO A 164 1.40 31.04 2.15
CA PRO A 164 0.46 30.87 1.04
C PRO A 164 0.55 29.49 0.40
N GLU A 165 1.75 28.89 0.36
CA GLU A 165 1.97 27.55 -0.16
C GLU A 165 1.20 26.48 0.62
N ALA A 166 1.00 26.67 1.92
CA ALA A 166 0.19 25.77 2.74
C ALA A 166 -1.29 25.79 2.30
N ARG A 167 -1.79 26.99 1.98
CA ARG A 167 -3.15 27.14 1.47
C ARG A 167 -3.32 26.54 0.08
N ASP A 168 -2.30 26.65 -0.77
CA ASP A 168 -2.30 26.01 -2.10
C ASP A 168 -2.37 24.49 -1.99
N VAL A 169 -1.60 23.88 -1.07
CA VAL A 169 -1.67 22.45 -0.78
C VAL A 169 -3.04 22.08 -0.23
N ALA A 170 -3.57 22.84 0.73
CA ALA A 170 -4.89 22.58 1.32
C ALA A 170 -5.98 22.60 0.24
N LEU A 171 -6.02 23.60 -0.61
CA LEU A 171 -7.01 23.71 -1.71
C LEU A 171 -6.89 22.54 -2.69
N ALA A 172 -5.67 22.10 -2.98
CA ALA A 172 -5.45 20.99 -3.90
C ALA A 172 -5.97 19.64 -3.37
N ILE A 173 -5.96 19.44 -2.04
CA ILE A 173 -6.45 18.20 -1.41
C ILE A 173 -7.88 18.32 -0.85
N GLU A 174 -8.52 19.49 -0.93
CA GLU A 174 -9.85 19.75 -0.36
C GLU A 174 -10.91 18.78 -0.87
N LEU A 175 -10.88 18.45 -2.17
CA LEU A 175 -11.79 17.48 -2.78
C LEU A 175 -11.75 16.11 -2.10
N PHE A 176 -10.57 15.73 -1.59
CA PHE A 176 -10.29 14.43 -1.00
C PHE A 176 -10.39 14.41 0.54
N THR A 177 -10.55 15.58 1.15
CA THR A 177 -10.71 15.73 2.60
C THR A 177 -12.12 16.10 2.99
N GLU A 178 -12.63 17.23 2.49
CA GLU A 178 -13.97 17.77 2.76
C GLU A 178 -14.96 17.53 1.62
N GLY A 179 -14.44 17.29 0.41
CA GLY A 179 -15.25 17.14 -0.79
C GLY A 179 -15.83 15.73 -0.98
N SER A 180 -16.34 15.48 -2.19
CA SER A 180 -17.06 14.24 -2.53
C SER A 180 -16.18 12.99 -2.65
N LEU A 181 -14.86 13.13 -2.70
CA LEU A 181 -13.91 12.02 -2.84
C LEU A 181 -13.17 11.71 -1.51
N ASN A 182 -13.83 11.91 -0.37
CA ASN A 182 -13.23 11.85 0.97
C ASN A 182 -13.18 10.44 1.59
N THR A 183 -13.18 9.38 0.77
CA THR A 183 -13.25 8.00 1.25
C THR A 183 -12.07 7.61 2.14
N PHE A 184 -10.90 8.22 1.95
CA PHE A 184 -9.68 7.99 2.73
C PHE A 184 -9.45 8.99 3.87
N ALA A 185 -10.37 9.94 4.06
CA ALA A 185 -10.32 10.94 5.12
C ALA A 185 -11.15 10.54 6.36
N LYS A 186 -11.89 9.44 6.27
CA LYS A 186 -12.74 8.92 7.35
C LYS A 186 -12.01 7.85 8.15
N PRO A 187 -12.35 7.67 9.44
CA PRO A 187 -11.81 6.58 10.25
C PRO A 187 -12.00 5.21 9.59
N THR A 188 -11.01 4.34 9.73
CA THR A 188 -11.10 2.95 9.25
C THR A 188 -12.23 2.23 9.98
N ASN A 189 -13.12 1.61 9.20
CA ASN A 189 -14.30 0.90 9.70
C ASN A 189 -14.42 -0.52 9.18
N VAL A 190 -13.38 -1.03 8.53
CA VAL A 190 -13.31 -2.40 7.99
C VAL A 190 -12.40 -3.27 8.84
N ASP A 191 -12.71 -4.57 8.89
CA ASP A 191 -11.81 -5.54 9.52
C ASP A 191 -10.60 -5.77 8.62
N THR A 192 -9.45 -5.29 9.07
CA THR A 192 -8.17 -5.48 8.39
C THR A 192 -7.40 -6.67 8.95
N ASP A 193 -8.00 -7.46 9.88
CA ASP A 193 -7.31 -8.52 10.62
C ASP A 193 -7.55 -9.93 10.09
N ALA A 194 -8.41 -10.08 9.08
CA ALA A 194 -8.65 -11.37 8.44
C ALA A 194 -7.34 -11.98 7.89
N ARG A 195 -7.14 -13.28 8.12
CA ARG A 195 -5.94 -14.01 7.67
C ARG A 195 -5.75 -13.95 6.14
N ILE A 196 -6.86 -14.10 5.42
CA ILE A 196 -6.89 -13.98 3.94
C ILE A 196 -7.75 -12.77 3.63
N LEU A 197 -7.13 -11.71 3.12
CA LEU A 197 -7.75 -10.41 2.94
C LEU A 197 -7.51 -9.89 1.52
N CYS A 198 -8.56 -9.46 0.86
CA CYS A 198 -8.49 -8.83 -0.46
C CYS A 198 -9.06 -7.42 -0.38
N TYR A 199 -8.26 -6.43 -0.73
CA TYR A 199 -8.71 -5.07 -0.95
C TYR A 199 -9.13 -4.92 -2.42
N ASP A 200 -10.42 -4.99 -2.68
CA ASP A 200 -11.03 -4.72 -3.98
C ASP A 200 -11.21 -3.21 -4.13
N ILE A 201 -10.37 -2.61 -4.96
CA ILE A 201 -10.30 -1.15 -5.17
C ILE A 201 -10.71 -0.74 -6.59
N ARG A 202 -11.30 -1.64 -7.37
CA ARG A 202 -11.70 -1.40 -8.76
C ARG A 202 -12.64 -0.21 -8.92
N ASP A 203 -13.59 -0.07 -8.00
CA ASP A 203 -14.65 0.93 -8.10
C ASP A 203 -14.23 2.33 -7.59
N LEU A 204 -12.95 2.54 -7.27
CA LEU A 204 -12.40 3.86 -6.97
C LEU A 204 -12.35 4.79 -8.18
N GLY A 205 -12.40 4.21 -9.39
CA GLY A 205 -12.25 4.96 -10.63
C GLY A 205 -10.82 5.45 -10.87
N LYS A 206 -10.56 5.93 -12.07
CA LYS A 206 -9.18 6.27 -12.53
C LYS A 206 -8.48 7.30 -11.67
N GLN A 207 -9.20 8.26 -11.10
CA GLN A 207 -8.64 9.35 -10.32
C GLN A 207 -8.18 8.90 -8.94
N LEU A 208 -8.97 8.06 -8.26
CA LEU A 208 -8.66 7.60 -6.90
C LEU A 208 -7.87 6.29 -6.86
N LEU A 209 -7.83 5.54 -7.96
CA LEU A 209 -7.20 4.23 -7.98
C LEU A 209 -5.71 4.25 -7.56
N PRO A 210 -4.85 5.15 -8.08
CA PRO A 210 -3.46 5.24 -7.63
C PRO A 210 -3.34 5.64 -6.15
N VAL A 211 -4.20 6.55 -5.70
CA VAL A 211 -4.30 6.99 -4.30
C VAL A 211 -4.72 5.81 -3.41
N GLY A 212 -5.75 5.08 -3.82
CA GLY A 212 -6.23 3.89 -3.12
C GLY A 212 -5.16 2.81 -3.00
N MET A 213 -4.42 2.55 -4.06
CA MET A 213 -3.28 1.62 -4.01
C MET A 213 -2.23 2.05 -2.98
N LEU A 214 -1.92 3.35 -2.92
CA LEU A 214 -0.94 3.88 -1.97
C LEU A 214 -1.43 3.75 -0.52
N VAL A 215 -2.69 4.14 -0.25
CA VAL A 215 -3.30 4.05 1.09
C VAL A 215 -3.42 2.60 1.57
N VAL A 216 -3.88 1.71 0.70
CA VAL A 216 -3.98 0.29 1.03
C VAL A 216 -2.59 -0.32 1.26
N LEU A 217 -1.59 0.08 0.46
CA LEU A 217 -0.22 -0.39 0.64
C LEU A 217 0.37 0.03 1.99
N ASP A 218 0.10 1.25 2.46
CA ASP A 218 0.51 1.70 3.79
C ASP A 218 -0.20 0.91 4.90
N SER A 219 -1.50 0.66 4.76
CA SER A 219 -2.27 -0.19 5.68
C SER A 219 -1.72 -1.62 5.74
N VAL A 220 -1.40 -2.20 4.58
CA VAL A 220 -0.77 -3.53 4.49
C VAL A 220 0.59 -3.55 5.18
N PHE A 221 1.38 -2.48 5.04
CA PHE A 221 2.67 -2.37 5.71
C PHE A 221 2.53 -2.34 7.24
N ASN A 222 1.56 -1.59 7.77
CA ASN A 222 1.21 -1.62 9.20
C ASN A 222 0.91 -3.05 9.66
N ARG A 223 0.12 -3.80 8.88
CA ARG A 223 -0.21 -5.19 9.17
C ARG A 223 1.03 -6.09 9.17
N VAL A 224 1.92 -5.93 8.21
CA VAL A 224 3.18 -6.71 8.12
C VAL A 224 4.04 -6.51 9.37
N ILE A 225 4.18 -5.27 9.85
CA ILE A 225 4.95 -4.97 11.05
C ILE A 225 4.32 -5.63 12.29
N ARG A 226 2.99 -5.51 12.43
CA ARG A 226 2.24 -6.12 13.53
C ARG A 226 2.36 -7.65 13.50
N ASN A 227 2.22 -8.27 12.36
CA ASN A 227 2.35 -9.72 12.18
C ASN A 227 3.74 -10.21 12.60
N ARG A 228 4.79 -9.47 12.25
CA ARG A 228 6.13 -9.78 12.71
C ARG A 228 6.23 -9.82 14.23
N ALA A 229 5.68 -8.82 14.91
CA ALA A 229 5.68 -8.79 16.37
C ALA A 229 4.94 -10.00 16.99
N LEU A 230 3.96 -10.55 16.26
CA LEU A 230 3.22 -11.75 16.63
C LEU A 230 3.86 -13.07 16.15
N GLY A 231 5.02 -13.01 15.48
CA GLY A 231 5.69 -14.18 14.91
C GLY A 231 4.99 -14.78 13.67
N ARG A 232 4.14 -14.00 13.00
CA ARG A 232 3.43 -14.42 11.78
C ARG A 232 4.12 -13.88 10.52
N ASN A 233 4.15 -14.70 9.47
CA ASN A 233 4.59 -14.25 8.14
C ASN A 233 3.40 -13.70 7.35
N THR A 234 3.69 -12.85 6.36
CA THR A 234 2.67 -12.23 5.52
C THR A 234 3.06 -12.35 4.05
N TRP A 235 2.12 -12.78 3.22
CA TRP A 235 2.25 -12.81 1.77
C TRP A 235 1.40 -11.69 1.18
N VAL A 236 2.04 -10.80 0.44
CA VAL A 236 1.38 -9.63 -0.15
C VAL A 236 1.43 -9.75 -1.67
N TYR A 237 0.26 -9.68 -2.30
CA TYR A 237 0.12 -9.66 -3.75
C TYR A 237 -0.42 -8.31 -4.18
N ILE A 238 0.29 -7.64 -5.09
CA ILE A 238 -0.06 -6.33 -5.62
C ILE A 238 -0.29 -6.50 -7.11
N ASP A 239 -1.56 -6.53 -7.51
CA ASP A 239 -1.88 -6.60 -8.93
C ASP A 239 -1.78 -5.21 -9.57
N GLU A 240 -1.45 -5.18 -10.86
CA GLU A 240 -1.18 -3.97 -11.64
C GLU A 240 -0.23 -2.97 -10.91
N ILE A 241 0.84 -3.53 -10.30
CA ILE A 241 1.81 -2.77 -9.48
C ILE A 241 2.42 -1.57 -10.22
N TYR A 242 2.39 -1.56 -11.57
CA TYR A 242 2.90 -0.47 -12.38
C TYR A 242 2.21 0.88 -12.08
N LEU A 243 0.97 0.86 -11.57
CA LEU A 243 0.25 2.07 -11.19
C LEU A 243 1.00 2.90 -10.13
N LEU A 244 1.76 2.25 -9.26
CA LEU A 244 2.58 2.90 -8.25
C LEU A 244 3.88 3.50 -8.81
N PHE A 245 4.28 3.12 -10.03
CA PHE A 245 5.48 3.67 -10.68
C PHE A 245 5.22 4.93 -11.52
N GLN A 246 3.97 5.36 -11.63
CA GLN A 246 3.62 6.55 -12.41
C GLN A 246 4.11 7.84 -11.77
N HIS A 247 4.24 7.88 -10.44
CA HIS A 247 4.71 9.02 -9.66
C HIS A 247 6.00 8.68 -8.90
N GLU A 248 6.94 9.61 -8.86
CA GLU A 248 8.27 9.40 -8.27
C GLU A 248 8.22 9.05 -6.78
N TYR A 249 7.41 9.77 -6.01
CA TYR A 249 7.28 9.50 -4.57
C TYR A 249 6.62 8.16 -4.28
N SER A 250 5.59 7.79 -5.02
CA SER A 250 4.94 6.49 -4.87
C SER A 250 5.88 5.34 -5.20
N ALA A 251 6.68 5.52 -6.26
CA ALA A 251 7.72 4.55 -6.63
C ALA A 251 8.77 4.42 -5.52
N ASN A 252 9.24 5.55 -4.96
CA ASN A 252 10.20 5.56 -3.86
C ASN A 252 9.61 4.96 -2.57
N PHE A 253 8.36 5.27 -2.26
CA PHE A 253 7.63 4.69 -1.13
C PHE A 253 7.53 3.17 -1.28
N LEU A 254 7.04 2.68 -2.43
CA LEU A 254 6.99 1.26 -2.73
C LEU A 254 8.37 0.60 -2.63
N PHE A 255 9.41 1.22 -3.17
CA PHE A 255 10.77 0.69 -3.14
C PHE A 255 11.32 0.57 -1.70
N THR A 256 11.03 1.56 -0.86
CA THR A 256 11.39 1.54 0.55
C THR A 256 10.66 0.40 1.27
N LEU A 257 9.35 0.26 1.05
CA LEU A 257 8.56 -0.83 1.60
C LEU A 257 9.07 -2.18 1.11
N TRP A 258 9.32 -2.34 -0.18
CA TRP A 258 9.79 -3.59 -0.79
C TRP A 258 11.10 -4.10 -0.18
N LYS A 259 12.00 -3.19 0.18
CA LYS A 259 13.23 -3.51 0.90
C LYS A 259 12.98 -3.88 2.37
N ARG A 260 12.05 -3.20 3.01
CA ARG A 260 11.77 -3.35 4.45
C ARG A 260 10.96 -4.62 4.76
N VAL A 261 9.97 -4.95 3.95
CA VAL A 261 9.08 -6.11 4.20
C VAL A 261 9.84 -7.41 4.39
N ARG A 262 10.99 -7.54 3.74
CA ARG A 262 11.90 -8.68 3.95
C ARG A 262 12.33 -8.84 5.41
N LYS A 263 12.64 -7.75 6.10
CA LYS A 263 13.03 -7.76 7.52
C LYS A 263 11.90 -8.25 8.42
N TYR A 264 10.66 -8.13 7.94
CA TYR A 264 9.44 -8.43 8.70
C TYR A 264 8.85 -9.79 8.37
N GLY A 265 9.58 -10.67 7.70
CA GLY A 265 9.09 -12.00 7.34
C GLY A 265 7.97 -11.96 6.31
N ALA A 266 7.89 -10.90 5.50
CA ALA A 266 6.91 -10.81 4.44
C ALA A 266 7.52 -11.13 3.08
N CYS A 267 6.69 -11.71 2.19
CA CYS A 267 6.99 -11.99 0.80
C CYS A 267 6.04 -11.20 -0.08
N CYS A 268 6.53 -10.16 -0.75
CA CYS A 268 5.73 -9.36 -1.68
C CYS A 268 5.84 -9.90 -3.10
N THR A 269 4.72 -9.91 -3.83
CA THR A 269 4.64 -10.30 -5.24
C THR A 269 3.94 -9.20 -6.02
N GLY A 270 4.66 -8.56 -6.93
CA GLY A 270 4.08 -7.62 -7.88
C GLY A 270 3.66 -8.35 -9.15
N LEU A 271 2.44 -8.10 -9.61
CA LEU A 271 1.96 -8.58 -10.91
C LEU A 271 1.83 -7.39 -11.85
N THR A 272 2.27 -7.54 -13.10
CA THR A 272 2.13 -6.48 -14.09
C THR A 272 2.19 -7.01 -15.52
N GLN A 273 1.49 -6.32 -16.41
CA GLN A 273 1.56 -6.54 -17.87
C GLN A 273 2.62 -5.63 -18.50
N ASN A 274 2.88 -4.48 -17.90
CA ASN A 274 3.73 -3.45 -18.46
C ASN A 274 5.11 -3.51 -17.81
N VAL A 275 6.11 -3.88 -18.61
CA VAL A 275 7.53 -3.85 -18.22
C VAL A 275 8.21 -2.58 -18.74
N GLU A 276 7.51 -1.75 -19.50
CA GLU A 276 8.02 -0.47 -19.98
C GLU A 276 8.15 0.53 -18.83
N VAL A 277 9.29 0.43 -18.19
CA VAL A 277 9.79 1.50 -17.34
C VAL A 277 10.52 2.46 -18.27
N ARG A 278 10.16 3.74 -18.20
CA ARG A 278 10.92 4.77 -18.92
C ARG A 278 12.41 4.57 -18.61
N PRO A 279 13.30 4.55 -19.62
CA PRO A 279 14.72 4.17 -19.46
C PRO A 279 15.50 5.02 -18.43
N ASP A 280 14.95 6.14 -18.02
CA ASP A 280 15.52 7.11 -17.07
C ASP A 280 15.10 6.88 -15.61
N ARG A 281 14.22 5.94 -15.29
CA ARG A 281 13.69 5.73 -13.93
C ARG A 281 13.66 4.26 -13.47
N VAL A 282 14.63 3.91 -12.66
CA VAL A 282 14.58 3.16 -11.38
C VAL A 282 14.44 1.62 -11.34
N LEU A 283 13.95 0.88 -12.32
CA LEU A 283 13.89 -0.60 -12.16
C LEU A 283 15.25 -1.33 -12.35
N CYS A 284 16.26 -0.70 -12.94
CA CYS A 284 17.61 -1.30 -13.06
C CYS A 284 18.41 -1.36 -11.76
N LYS A 285 17.90 -0.84 -10.62
CA LYS A 285 18.60 -0.89 -9.33
C LYS A 285 18.04 -1.95 -8.36
N ALA A 286 17.03 -2.69 -8.76
CA ALA A 286 16.36 -3.69 -7.90
C ALA A 286 16.68 -5.16 -8.28
N ALA A 287 17.54 -5.39 -9.27
CA ALA A 287 18.02 -6.72 -9.62
C ALA A 287 19.30 -7.09 -8.84
#